data_e67d2f735e7b1099130a0fdc46d2b48f
#
_entry.id   e67d2f735e7b1099130a0fdc46d2b48f
#
_cell.length_a   1.000
_cell.length_b   1.000
_cell.length_c   1.000
_cell.angle_alpha   90.00
_cell.angle_beta   90.00
_cell.angle_gamma   90.00
#
_symmetry.space_group_name_H-M   'P 1'
#
loop_
_entity.id
_entity.type
_entity.pdbx_description
1 polymer ?
#
loop_
_entity_poly.entity_id
_entity_poly.type
_entity_poly.pdbx_seq_one_letter_code
_entity_poly.pdbx_strand_id
1 'polypeptide(L)'
;MARMVSTTIARPVEEVFGFFLALDENAPKTDPSAGSVVKSPEGRAGPGTTFRFRQQTLGKVRETTTRFTTVQPNRRIEFEAEIGPMRPRCDLTFEQTDGGTRVTFRGDSNPVGPLKWLNPTQP
;
A
#
# COMPACT_ATOMS: atom_id res chain seq x y z
N MET A 1 -14.99 -3.91 10.96
CA MET A 1 -15.20 -5.12 10.14
C MET A 1 -14.12 -5.21 9.08
N ALA A 2 -13.45 -6.33 8.98
CA ALA A 2 -12.37 -6.51 8.01
C ALA A 2 -12.93 -6.57 6.58
N ARG A 3 -12.17 -6.01 5.64
CA ARG A 3 -12.50 -6.05 4.22
C ARG A 3 -11.43 -6.83 3.48
N MET A 4 -11.85 -7.50 2.42
CA MET A 4 -10.94 -8.26 1.58
C MET A 4 -11.19 -7.91 0.11
N VAL A 5 -10.12 -7.54 -0.59
CA VAL A 5 -10.18 -7.19 -2.00
C VAL A 5 -9.02 -7.89 -2.70
N SER A 6 -9.30 -8.53 -3.83
CA SER A 6 -8.26 -9.18 -4.62
C SER A 6 -8.27 -8.66 -6.04
N THR A 7 -7.08 -8.60 -6.64
CA THR A 7 -6.94 -8.30 -8.05
C THR A 7 -5.77 -9.10 -8.62
N THR A 8 -5.79 -9.31 -9.93
CA THR A 8 -4.68 -9.99 -10.62
C THR A 8 -3.99 -8.99 -11.52
N ILE A 9 -2.67 -8.91 -11.38
CA ILE A 9 -1.83 -8.03 -12.16
C ILE A 9 -1.00 -8.90 -13.11
N ALA A 10 -1.03 -8.59 -14.41
CA ALA A 10 -0.35 -9.40 -15.43
C ALA A 10 1.16 -9.12 -15.45
N ARG A 11 1.81 -9.35 -14.29
CA ARG A 11 3.25 -9.17 -14.09
C ARG A 11 3.77 -10.23 -13.12
N PRO A 12 5.07 -10.56 -13.19
CA PRO A 12 5.67 -11.51 -12.24
C PRO A 12 5.59 -11.04 -10.81
N VAL A 13 5.54 -11.97 -9.86
CA VAL A 13 5.38 -11.65 -8.44
C VAL A 13 6.50 -10.76 -7.91
N GLU A 14 7.73 -10.95 -8.38
CA GLU A 14 8.87 -10.13 -7.94
C GLU A 14 8.68 -8.67 -8.31
N GLU A 15 8.14 -8.42 -9.49
CA GLU A 15 7.89 -7.08 -9.98
C GLU A 15 6.75 -6.42 -9.23
N VAL A 16 5.66 -7.15 -9.00
CA VAL A 16 4.50 -6.64 -8.27
C VAL A 16 4.85 -6.37 -6.81
N PHE A 17 5.55 -7.30 -6.18
CA PHE A 17 5.98 -7.12 -4.78
C PHE A 17 6.89 -5.90 -4.65
N GLY A 18 7.86 -5.76 -5.56
CA GLY A 18 8.77 -4.63 -5.55
C GLY A 18 8.07 -3.29 -5.73
N PHE A 19 7.00 -3.27 -6.53
CA PHE A 19 6.20 -2.06 -6.72
C PHE A 19 5.59 -1.59 -5.40
N PHE A 20 4.99 -2.51 -4.64
CA PHE A 20 4.39 -2.16 -3.36
C PHE A 20 5.44 -1.88 -2.29
N LEU A 21 6.59 -2.53 -2.37
CA LEU A 21 7.66 -2.29 -1.42
C LEU A 21 8.22 -0.88 -1.55
N ALA A 22 8.26 -0.34 -2.75
CA ALA A 22 8.77 1.00 -3.05
C ALA A 22 7.65 2.03 -3.08
N LEU A 23 6.87 2.12 -2.01
CA LEU A 23 5.73 3.04 -1.93
C LEU A 23 6.14 4.49 -2.13
N ASP A 24 7.31 4.89 -1.65
CA ASP A 24 7.78 6.26 -1.77
C ASP A 24 7.99 6.68 -3.22
N GLU A 25 8.37 5.75 -4.08
CA GLU A 25 8.57 6.02 -5.50
C GLU A 25 7.29 5.87 -6.31
N ASN A 26 6.46 4.89 -5.96
CA ASN A 26 5.33 4.49 -6.78
C ASN A 26 3.99 5.08 -6.38
N ALA A 27 3.83 5.49 -5.12
CA ALA A 27 2.57 6.07 -4.66
C ALA A 27 2.16 7.31 -5.46
N PRO A 28 3.05 8.28 -5.74
CA PRO A 28 2.67 9.45 -6.54
C PRO A 28 2.27 9.11 -7.96
N LYS A 29 2.73 7.97 -8.48
CA LYS A 29 2.39 7.55 -9.85
C LYS A 29 0.99 6.95 -9.92
N THR A 30 0.55 6.28 -8.84
CA THR A 30 -0.76 5.63 -8.80
C THR A 30 -1.84 6.50 -8.20
N ASP A 31 -1.46 7.45 -7.36
CA ASP A 31 -2.39 8.36 -6.72
C ASP A 31 -1.79 9.78 -6.73
N PRO A 32 -2.14 10.60 -7.71
CA PRO A 32 -1.63 11.97 -7.78
C PRO A 32 -1.93 12.80 -6.53
N SER A 33 -2.96 12.47 -5.78
CA SER A 33 -3.30 13.20 -4.56
C SER A 33 -2.37 12.87 -3.40
N ALA A 34 -1.53 11.83 -3.53
CA ALA A 34 -0.61 11.44 -2.47
C ALA A 34 0.46 12.52 -2.20
N GLY A 35 0.74 13.37 -3.19
CA GLY A 35 1.69 14.45 -3.00
C GLY A 35 3.09 13.94 -2.70
N SER A 36 3.72 14.50 -1.67
CA SER A 36 5.06 14.07 -1.29
C SER A 36 5.00 12.87 -0.33
N VAL A 37 5.95 11.96 -0.51
CA VAL A 37 6.10 10.78 0.34
C VAL A 37 7.51 10.78 0.92
N VAL A 38 7.61 10.63 2.23
CA VAL A 38 8.89 10.57 2.92
C VAL A 38 9.04 9.18 3.53
N LYS A 39 10.07 8.46 3.12
CA LYS A 39 10.40 7.14 3.65
C LYS A 39 11.48 7.27 4.73
N SER A 40 11.30 6.54 5.84
CA SER A 40 12.26 6.53 6.94
C SER A 40 12.35 5.12 7.53
N PRO A 41 13.55 4.56 7.72
CA PRO A 41 14.85 5.07 7.28
C PRO A 41 15.05 4.94 5.77
N GLU A 42 16.09 5.55 5.24
CA GLU A 42 16.44 5.40 3.84
C GLU A 42 16.91 3.98 3.56
N GLY A 43 16.86 3.61 2.28
CA GLY A 43 17.31 2.31 1.83
C GLY A 43 16.12 1.40 1.49
N ARG A 44 16.39 0.10 1.39
CA ARG A 44 15.35 -0.87 1.03
C ARG A 44 14.32 -0.98 2.16
N ALA A 45 13.05 -0.94 1.79
CA ALA A 45 11.98 -1.06 2.77
C ALA A 45 11.95 -2.46 3.40
N GLY A 46 11.66 -2.50 4.68
CA GLY A 46 11.54 -3.72 5.45
C GLY A 46 10.70 -3.48 6.70
N PRO A 47 10.71 -4.42 7.65
CA PRO A 47 9.98 -4.23 8.90
C PRO A 47 10.46 -2.97 9.62
N GLY A 48 9.53 -2.14 10.07
CA GLY A 48 9.84 -0.88 10.72
C GLY A 48 9.93 0.32 9.80
N THR A 49 9.95 0.12 8.49
CA THR A 49 9.98 1.23 7.54
C THR A 49 8.67 2.02 7.61
N THR A 50 8.80 3.33 7.66
CA THR A 50 7.67 4.25 7.76
C THR A 50 7.59 5.12 6.52
N PHE A 51 6.39 5.30 6.00
CA PHE A 51 6.10 6.18 4.88
C PHE A 51 5.12 7.25 5.34
N ARG A 52 5.48 8.52 5.16
CA ARG A 52 4.59 9.64 5.46
C ARG A 52 4.10 10.23 4.16
N PHE A 53 2.78 10.26 4.03
CA PHE A 53 2.11 10.81 2.85
C PHE A 53 1.45 12.12 3.23
N ARG A 54 1.64 13.14 2.41
CA ARG A 54 0.88 14.38 2.53
C ARG A 54 -0.10 14.42 1.38
N GLN A 55 -1.37 14.48 1.72
CA GLN A 55 -2.44 14.53 0.73
C GLN A 55 -3.21 15.83 0.89
N GLN A 56 -3.51 16.47 -0.24
CA GLN A 56 -4.36 17.64 -0.25
C GLN A 56 -5.74 17.21 -0.75
N THR A 57 -6.74 17.37 0.11
CA THR A 57 -8.11 16.99 -0.21
C THR A 57 -9.03 18.10 0.24
N LEU A 58 -9.83 18.63 -0.70
CA LEU A 58 -10.81 19.70 -0.42
C LEU A 58 -10.18 20.91 0.29
N GLY A 59 -8.99 21.31 -0.16
CA GLY A 59 -8.30 22.46 0.40
C GLY A 59 -7.60 22.22 1.73
N LYS A 60 -7.64 21.00 2.24
CA LYS A 60 -6.97 20.63 3.48
C LYS A 60 -5.83 19.68 3.23
N VAL A 61 -4.72 19.89 3.94
CA VAL A 61 -3.58 18.97 3.90
C VAL A 61 -3.76 17.95 5.02
N ARG A 62 -3.77 16.68 4.66
CA ARG A 62 -3.82 15.57 5.61
C ARG A 62 -2.54 14.79 5.54
N GLU A 63 -2.07 14.36 6.69
CA GLU A 63 -0.89 13.52 6.80
C GLU A 63 -1.33 12.10 7.18
N THR A 64 -0.86 11.13 6.40
CA THR A 64 -1.10 9.72 6.65
C THR A 64 0.25 9.04 6.80
N THR A 65 0.39 8.20 7.83
CA THR A 65 1.61 7.44 8.06
C THR A 65 1.32 5.96 7.88
N THR A 66 2.16 5.29 7.11
CA THR A 66 2.09 3.84 6.92
C THR A 66 3.40 3.24 7.44
N ARG A 67 3.30 2.24 8.30
CA ARG A 67 4.47 1.54 8.83
C ARG A 67 4.38 0.06 8.52
N PHE A 68 5.40 -0.47 7.88
CA PHE A 68 5.51 -1.90 7.63
C PHE A 68 5.86 -2.62 8.92
N THR A 69 5.09 -3.66 9.24
CA THR A 69 5.34 -4.48 10.43
C THR A 69 5.91 -5.83 10.06
N THR A 70 5.53 -6.37 8.90
CA THR A 70 6.05 -7.65 8.41
C THR A 70 6.32 -7.52 6.92
N VAL A 71 7.47 -8.00 6.47
CA VAL A 71 7.83 -8.05 5.05
C VAL A 71 8.38 -9.43 4.76
N GLN A 72 7.65 -10.22 3.99
CA GLN A 72 8.07 -11.54 3.52
C GLN A 72 8.23 -11.47 2.00
N PRO A 73 9.45 -11.55 1.48
CA PRO A 73 9.71 -11.36 0.06
C PRO A 73 8.78 -12.16 -0.84
N ASN A 74 8.15 -11.47 -1.79
CA ASN A 74 7.25 -12.04 -2.78
C ASN A 74 6.02 -12.74 -2.23
N ARG A 75 5.71 -12.56 -0.94
CA ARG A 75 4.59 -13.25 -0.29
C ARG A 75 3.67 -12.33 0.48
N ARG A 76 4.22 -11.41 1.29
CA ARG A 76 3.36 -10.68 2.23
C ARG A 76 3.99 -9.39 2.72
N ILE A 77 3.15 -8.37 2.87
CA ILE A 77 3.49 -7.12 3.57
C ILE A 77 2.35 -6.83 4.52
N GLU A 78 2.64 -6.83 5.83
CA GLU A 78 1.70 -6.33 6.82
C GLU A 78 2.08 -4.92 7.19
N PHE A 79 1.11 -4.05 7.36
CA PHE A 79 1.36 -2.68 7.73
C PHE A 79 0.24 -2.10 8.58
N GLU A 80 0.58 -1.04 9.31
CA GLU A 80 -0.36 -0.25 10.07
C GLU A 80 -0.37 1.15 9.46
N ALA A 81 -1.56 1.75 9.37
CA ALA A 81 -1.70 3.11 8.91
C ALA A 81 -2.20 3.99 10.04
N GLU A 82 -1.82 5.27 10.03
CA GLU A 82 -2.40 6.29 10.89
C GLU A 82 -3.11 7.30 10.01
N ILE A 83 -4.43 7.39 10.16
CA ILE A 83 -5.27 8.28 9.37
C ILE A 83 -6.13 9.05 10.37
N GLY A 84 -5.65 10.22 10.83
CA GLY A 84 -6.30 10.94 11.89
C GLY A 84 -6.34 10.10 13.17
N PRO A 85 -7.50 9.91 13.81
CA PRO A 85 -7.61 9.07 15.00
C PRO A 85 -7.68 7.58 14.71
N MET A 86 -7.75 7.19 13.42
CA MET A 86 -7.87 5.80 13.03
C MET A 86 -6.50 5.15 12.84
N ARG A 87 -6.39 3.89 13.24
CA ARG A 87 -5.15 3.12 13.12
C ARG A 87 -5.44 1.73 12.56
N PRO A 88 -5.85 1.64 11.30
CA PRO A 88 -6.18 0.34 10.69
C PRO A 88 -4.93 -0.50 10.50
N ARG A 89 -5.10 -1.81 10.67
CA ARG A 89 -4.09 -2.80 10.32
C ARG A 89 -4.48 -3.40 9.00
N CYS A 90 -3.48 -3.57 8.15
CA CYS A 90 -3.69 -4.03 6.80
C CYS A 90 -2.67 -5.09 6.43
N ASP A 91 -3.04 -5.92 5.47
CA ASP A 91 -2.22 -7.03 5.04
C ASP A 91 -2.33 -7.17 3.53
N LEU A 92 -1.19 -7.26 2.85
CA LEU A 92 -1.12 -7.55 1.43
C LEU A 92 -0.46 -8.90 1.25
N THR A 93 -1.12 -9.81 0.54
CA THR A 93 -0.53 -11.09 0.17
C THR A 93 -0.37 -11.15 -1.34
N PHE A 94 0.66 -11.86 -1.77
CA PHE A 94 1.05 -11.96 -3.17
C PHE A 94 1.15 -13.43 -3.55
N GLU A 95 0.50 -13.81 -4.64
CA GLU A 95 0.50 -15.19 -5.10
C GLU A 95 0.72 -15.23 -6.61
N GLN A 96 1.75 -15.95 -7.04
CA GLN A 96 1.99 -16.13 -8.46
C GLN A 96 0.92 -17.06 -9.04
N THR A 97 0.29 -16.62 -10.13
CA THR A 97 -0.72 -17.39 -10.85
C THR A 97 -0.32 -17.52 -12.32
N ASP A 98 -1.06 -18.28 -13.08
CA ASP A 98 -0.79 -18.44 -14.51
C ASP A 98 -0.95 -17.11 -15.27
N GLY A 99 -1.86 -16.26 -14.82
CA GLY A 99 -2.11 -14.98 -15.48
C GLY A 99 -1.31 -13.80 -14.91
N GLY A 100 -0.41 -14.06 -13.95
CA GLY A 100 0.37 -13.00 -13.31
C GLY A 100 0.41 -13.17 -11.81
N THR A 101 0.16 -12.10 -11.08
CA THR A 101 0.20 -12.10 -9.62
C THR A 101 -1.16 -11.71 -9.05
N ARG A 102 -1.68 -12.54 -8.16
CA ARG A 102 -2.86 -12.17 -7.39
C ARG A 102 -2.42 -11.43 -6.14
N VAL A 103 -2.92 -10.21 -6.00
CA VAL A 103 -2.69 -9.39 -4.82
C VAL A 103 -3.99 -9.34 -4.02
N THR A 104 -3.92 -9.70 -2.76
CA THR A 104 -5.08 -9.67 -1.87
C THR A 104 -4.81 -8.68 -0.75
N PHE A 105 -5.71 -7.73 -0.60
CA PHE A 105 -5.71 -6.76 0.49
C PHE A 105 -6.70 -7.21 1.55
N ARG A 106 -6.27 -7.23 2.80
CA ARG A 106 -7.14 -7.44 3.95
C ARG A 106 -6.89 -6.31 4.94
N GLY A 107 -7.95 -5.72 5.46
CA GLY A 107 -7.77 -4.63 6.39
C GLY A 107 -9.05 -4.22 7.09
N ASP A 108 -8.88 -3.36 8.08
CA ASP A 108 -9.99 -2.84 8.88
C ASP A 108 -10.72 -1.70 8.16
N SER A 109 -10.19 -1.25 7.04
CA SER A 109 -10.79 -0.20 6.22
C SER A 109 -10.60 -0.50 4.74
N ASN A 110 -11.25 0.30 3.90
CA ASN A 110 -11.02 0.21 2.45
C ASN A 110 -9.58 0.61 2.12
N PRO A 111 -9.01 0.10 1.02
CA PRO A 111 -7.72 0.60 0.55
C PRO A 111 -7.76 2.10 0.36
N VAL A 112 -6.75 2.80 0.85
CA VAL A 112 -6.65 4.26 0.78
C VAL A 112 -5.30 4.66 0.18
N GLY A 113 -5.22 5.91 -0.30
CA GLY A 113 -3.99 6.42 -0.89
C GLY A 113 -3.57 5.60 -2.09
N PRO A 114 -2.29 5.20 -2.17
CA PRO A 114 -1.79 4.47 -3.34
C PRO A 114 -2.40 3.08 -3.53
N LEU A 115 -3.14 2.58 -2.54
CA LEU A 115 -3.77 1.26 -2.62
C LEU A 115 -5.18 1.31 -3.17
N LYS A 116 -5.69 2.49 -3.52
CA LYS A 116 -7.05 2.65 -4.04
C LYS A 116 -7.32 1.82 -5.28
N TRP A 117 -6.31 1.62 -6.11
CA TRP A 117 -6.49 0.87 -7.35
C TRP A 117 -6.81 -0.60 -7.11
N LEU A 118 -6.64 -1.11 -5.89
CA LEU A 118 -7.07 -2.46 -5.51
C LEU A 118 -8.57 -2.53 -5.25
N ASN A 119 -9.23 -1.38 -5.10
CA ASN A 119 -10.66 -1.35 -4.85
C ASN A 119 -11.42 -1.65 -6.14
N PRO A 120 -12.25 -2.72 -6.20
CA PRO A 120 -12.92 -3.10 -7.43
C PRO A 120 -13.97 -2.09 -7.91
N THR A 121 -14.34 -1.12 -7.08
CA THR A 121 -15.27 -0.07 -7.47
C THR A 121 -14.61 1.11 -8.15
N GLN A 122 -13.28 1.15 -8.18
CA GLN A 122 -12.54 2.18 -8.87
C GLN A 122 -12.44 1.86 -10.35
N PRO A 123 -12.72 2.81 -11.23
CA PRO A 123 -12.56 2.60 -12.67
C PRO A 123 -11.12 2.49 -13.09
#